data_ffd8c8e46da19c57c9970d6cbf63d837
#
_entry.id   ffd8c8e46da19c57c9970d6cbf63d837
#
_cell.length_a   1.000
_cell.length_b   1.000
_cell.length_c   1.000
_cell.angle_alpha   90.00
_cell.angle_beta   90.00
_cell.angle_gamma   90.00
#
_symmetry.space_group_name_H-M   'P 1'
#
loop_
_entity.id
_entity.type
_entity.pdbx_description
1 polymer ?
#
loop_
_entity_poly.entity_id
_entity_poly.type
_entity_poly.pdbx_seq_one_letter_code
_entity_poly.pdbx_strand_id
1 'polypeptide(L)'
;MNDVNRDYYNIVGVPEDASQSEIDAACVRLAAKWRPENHPGDVVAESNFRLIEQAYETLGDPVKRASYDFSLRALAGELPPASTPLPYAPPAGPVALRFTGRPGEYFRIWIVNVCLSVITLGIYSAWANVRRKRYFYGNTLLHDATFEYLADPKAILKGRLIVVGVLLVFYVLAQFLKTNFFGIVYLVALPYVVIKAARFNAINSAYRNVRFKFGVGFNPQTGFLSKRYIEGYTQTSQFLILPIFLVPITLGMLYPYYSFRKRQFILDHSAYGNTPFTFDATVGSFYLAYFKIMLLFLLFLAGSIVTFGIGVLPFYILFASYRDAAVGRLSWQHTALGKLRFDCSWKTWDLFKLHLVNSLAIIFTLGLMVPWAAIRVARYELQGLSLAAAAEIDGFAAAMHEQVTATGDEAGELLGFDFGL
;
A
#
# COMPACT_ATOMS: atom_id res chain seq x y z
N MET A 1 27.57 -25.11 -12.62
CA MET A 1 27.40 -26.57 -12.45
C MET A 1 26.22 -26.74 -11.51
N ASN A 2 25.16 -27.37 -11.99
CA ASN A 2 23.78 -27.27 -11.51
C ASN A 2 23.56 -27.72 -10.06
N ASP A 3 23.14 -26.83 -9.17
CA ASP A 3 22.66 -27.11 -7.81
C ASP A 3 21.14 -27.44 -7.72
N VAL A 4 20.52 -27.83 -8.82
CA VAL A 4 19.05 -27.94 -8.97
C VAL A 4 18.48 -29.29 -8.49
N ASN A 5 19.28 -30.20 -7.94
CA ASN A 5 18.75 -31.53 -7.58
C ASN A 5 19.29 -32.07 -6.24
N ARG A 6 19.28 -31.26 -5.18
CA ARG A 6 19.55 -31.77 -3.82
C ARG A 6 18.25 -31.92 -3.08
N ASP A 7 17.75 -33.14 -3.07
CA ASP A 7 16.60 -33.52 -2.27
C ASP A 7 16.93 -33.39 -0.78
N TYR A 8 16.15 -32.57 -0.05
CA TYR A 8 16.35 -32.33 1.38
C TYR A 8 16.18 -33.59 2.24
N TYR A 9 15.34 -34.54 1.83
CA TYR A 9 15.20 -35.83 2.50
C TYR A 9 16.50 -36.63 2.41
N ASN A 10 17.16 -36.62 1.27
CA ASN A 10 18.47 -37.24 1.06
C ASN A 10 19.58 -36.55 1.87
N ILE A 11 19.54 -35.24 2.02
CA ILE A 11 20.52 -34.47 2.82
C ILE A 11 20.39 -34.84 4.31
N VAL A 12 19.15 -34.97 4.80
CA VAL A 12 18.86 -35.34 6.21
C VAL A 12 19.00 -36.86 6.44
N GLY A 13 18.95 -37.64 5.35
CA GLY A 13 19.08 -39.09 5.40
C GLY A 13 17.85 -39.79 5.98
N VAL A 14 16.67 -39.29 5.66
CA VAL A 14 15.36 -39.85 6.01
C VAL A 14 14.52 -40.11 4.76
N PRO A 15 13.60 -41.09 4.76
CA PRO A 15 12.69 -41.29 3.64
C PRO A 15 11.63 -40.16 3.56
N GLU A 16 11.03 -39.97 2.39
CA GLU A 16 10.02 -38.93 2.14
C GLU A 16 8.76 -39.08 3.01
N ASP A 17 8.44 -40.31 3.45
CA ASP A 17 7.31 -40.65 4.30
C ASP A 17 7.64 -40.58 5.81
N ALA A 18 8.86 -40.13 6.18
CA ALA A 18 9.27 -40.00 7.56
C ALA A 18 8.34 -39.09 8.38
N SER A 19 8.08 -39.44 9.62
CA SER A 19 7.33 -38.62 10.57
C SER A 19 8.10 -37.34 10.93
N GLN A 20 7.38 -36.29 11.37
CA GLN A 20 8.01 -35.06 11.79
C GLN A 20 9.06 -35.27 12.89
N SER A 21 8.77 -36.16 13.85
CA SER A 21 9.70 -36.51 14.94
C SER A 21 10.97 -37.19 14.45
N GLU A 22 10.91 -37.97 13.37
CA GLU A 22 12.10 -38.60 12.76
C GLU A 22 12.96 -37.59 12.03
N ILE A 23 12.35 -36.64 11.33
CA ILE A 23 13.03 -35.53 10.68
C ILE A 23 13.75 -34.66 11.70
N ASP A 24 13.04 -34.23 12.75
CA ASP A 24 13.62 -33.42 13.81
C ASP A 24 14.81 -34.13 14.50
N ALA A 25 14.66 -35.41 14.82
CA ALA A 25 15.72 -36.21 15.42
C ALA A 25 16.94 -36.39 14.51
N ALA A 26 16.72 -36.57 13.19
CA ALA A 26 17.79 -36.70 12.22
C ALA A 26 18.55 -35.37 12.02
N CYS A 27 17.83 -34.27 11.91
CA CYS A 27 18.43 -32.93 11.78
C CYS A 27 19.26 -32.57 13.02
N VAL A 28 18.77 -32.83 14.23
CA VAL A 28 19.51 -32.56 15.45
C VAL A 28 20.79 -33.39 15.51
N ARG A 29 20.75 -34.69 15.14
CA ARG A 29 21.95 -35.55 15.12
C ARG A 29 22.99 -35.07 14.11
N LEU A 30 22.55 -34.69 12.90
CA LEU A 30 23.44 -34.23 11.85
C LEU A 30 24.02 -32.84 12.16
N ALA A 31 23.22 -31.92 12.70
CA ALA A 31 23.68 -30.63 13.16
C ALA A 31 24.73 -30.76 14.27
N ALA A 32 24.55 -31.69 15.25
CA ALA A 32 25.53 -31.92 16.29
C ALA A 32 26.85 -32.50 15.72
N LYS A 33 26.77 -33.36 14.67
CA LYS A 33 27.94 -33.96 14.02
C LYS A 33 28.76 -32.92 13.23
N TRP A 34 28.12 -31.99 12.53
CA TRP A 34 28.77 -31.05 11.62
C TRP A 34 28.89 -29.63 12.21
N ARG A 35 28.70 -29.49 13.53
CA ARG A 35 28.78 -28.20 14.20
C ARG A 35 30.15 -27.54 13.98
N PRO A 36 30.23 -26.29 13.51
CA PRO A 36 31.49 -25.61 13.18
C PRO A 36 32.47 -25.53 14.39
N GLU A 37 31.92 -25.49 15.62
CA GLU A 37 32.71 -25.46 16.86
C GLU A 37 33.54 -26.74 17.05
N ASN A 38 33.08 -27.87 16.51
CA ASN A 38 33.75 -29.18 16.62
C ASN A 38 34.74 -29.41 15.45
N HIS A 39 34.70 -28.59 14.41
CA HIS A 39 35.50 -28.69 13.20
C HIS A 39 36.06 -27.33 12.78
N PRO A 40 36.88 -26.65 13.58
CA PRO A 40 37.36 -25.29 13.31
C PRO A 40 38.22 -25.27 12.05
N GLY A 41 37.78 -24.47 11.05
CA GLY A 41 38.50 -24.30 9.78
C GLY A 41 38.19 -25.33 8.70
N ASP A 42 37.28 -26.28 8.94
CA ASP A 42 36.82 -27.22 7.89
C ASP A 42 35.64 -26.68 7.09
N VAL A 43 35.97 -26.21 5.87
CA VAL A 43 35.01 -25.65 4.91
C VAL A 43 33.92 -26.67 4.55
N VAL A 44 34.22 -27.97 4.56
CA VAL A 44 33.24 -29.03 4.25
C VAL A 44 32.24 -29.18 5.39
N ALA A 45 32.70 -29.09 6.63
CA ALA A 45 31.84 -29.17 7.82
C ALA A 45 30.89 -27.95 7.84
N GLU A 46 31.38 -26.76 7.56
CA GLU A 46 30.56 -25.55 7.49
C GLU A 46 29.51 -25.61 6.38
N SER A 47 29.90 -26.13 5.20
CA SER A 47 28.97 -26.32 4.07
C SER A 47 27.86 -27.32 4.41
N ASN A 48 28.21 -28.46 5.03
CA ASN A 48 27.24 -29.47 5.43
C ASN A 48 26.30 -28.95 6.52
N PHE A 49 26.80 -28.19 7.48
CA PHE A 49 25.97 -27.60 8.52
C PHE A 49 24.93 -26.65 7.92
N ARG A 50 25.32 -25.77 6.99
CA ARG A 50 24.40 -24.87 6.29
C ARG A 50 23.33 -25.63 5.48
N LEU A 51 23.70 -26.71 4.83
CA LEU A 51 22.75 -27.55 4.07
C LEU A 51 21.72 -28.21 4.99
N ILE A 52 22.14 -28.67 6.18
CA ILE A 52 21.25 -29.26 7.17
C ILE A 52 20.30 -28.19 7.74
N GLU A 53 20.79 -26.97 7.96
CA GLU A 53 19.99 -25.83 8.41
C GLU A 53 18.90 -25.46 7.40
N GLN A 54 19.25 -25.39 6.11
CA GLN A 54 18.30 -25.14 5.02
C GLN A 54 17.26 -26.28 4.89
N ALA A 55 17.70 -27.53 5.01
CA ALA A 55 16.80 -28.67 5.00
C ALA A 55 15.82 -28.64 6.17
N TYR A 56 16.30 -28.29 7.37
CA TYR A 56 15.45 -28.18 8.54
C TYR A 56 14.48 -26.98 8.47
N GLU A 57 14.90 -25.86 7.89
CA GLU A 57 14.01 -24.71 7.65
C GLU A 57 12.80 -25.08 6.77
N THR A 58 12.99 -26.03 5.86
CA THR A 58 11.93 -26.49 4.94
C THR A 58 11.15 -27.68 5.50
N LEU A 59 11.83 -28.70 5.98
CA LEU A 59 11.19 -29.95 6.45
C LEU A 59 10.70 -29.89 7.91
N GLY A 60 11.22 -28.95 8.72
CA GLY A 60 10.82 -28.74 10.11
C GLY A 60 9.47 -28.06 10.28
N ASP A 61 9.00 -27.35 9.26
CA ASP A 61 7.68 -26.72 9.23
C ASP A 61 6.71 -27.57 8.39
N PRO A 62 5.61 -28.09 8.96
CA PRO A 62 4.65 -28.94 8.23
C PRO A 62 4.08 -28.28 6.96
N VAL A 63 3.92 -26.96 6.95
CA VAL A 63 3.37 -26.21 5.80
C VAL A 63 4.43 -26.11 4.69
N LYS A 64 5.66 -25.76 5.04
CA LYS A 64 6.78 -25.69 4.09
C LYS A 64 7.10 -27.07 3.53
N ARG A 65 7.08 -28.11 4.39
CA ARG A 65 7.26 -29.51 3.98
C ARG A 65 6.23 -29.94 2.96
N ALA A 66 4.93 -29.70 3.21
CA ALA A 66 3.85 -30.04 2.27
C ALA A 66 4.02 -29.34 0.92
N SER A 67 4.46 -28.08 0.90
CA SER A 67 4.78 -27.34 -0.34
C SER A 67 5.98 -27.94 -1.06
N TYR A 68 7.00 -28.35 -0.35
CA TYR A 68 8.20 -28.99 -0.90
C TYR A 68 7.87 -30.37 -1.50
N ASP A 69 7.11 -31.20 -0.79
CA ASP A 69 6.64 -32.52 -1.25
C ASP A 69 5.81 -32.41 -2.53
N PHE A 70 4.98 -31.37 -2.63
CA PHE A 70 4.24 -31.06 -3.83
C PHE A 70 5.18 -30.73 -5.02
N SER A 71 6.23 -29.94 -4.76
CA SER A 71 7.21 -29.59 -5.80
C SER A 71 8.02 -30.80 -6.27
N LEU A 72 8.37 -31.72 -5.38
CA LEU A 72 9.06 -32.98 -5.71
C LEU A 72 8.19 -33.87 -6.60
N ARG A 73 6.93 -34.07 -6.27
CA ARG A 73 5.97 -34.84 -7.08
C ARG A 73 5.71 -34.21 -8.45
N ALA A 74 5.68 -32.88 -8.50
CA ALA A 74 5.58 -32.14 -9.77
C ALA A 74 6.79 -32.38 -10.67
N LEU A 75 7.99 -32.40 -10.11
CA LEU A 75 9.24 -32.69 -10.83
C LEU A 75 9.35 -34.18 -11.26
N ALA A 76 8.81 -35.11 -10.48
CA ALA A 76 8.76 -36.54 -10.79
C ALA A 76 7.73 -36.89 -11.88
N GLY A 77 6.92 -35.93 -12.35
CA GLY A 77 5.85 -36.18 -13.32
C GLY A 77 4.65 -36.93 -12.76
N GLU A 78 4.59 -37.13 -11.44
CA GLU A 78 3.52 -37.80 -10.71
C GLU A 78 2.46 -36.80 -10.23
N LEU A 79 2.07 -35.85 -11.08
CA LEU A 79 0.94 -34.98 -10.78
C LEU A 79 -0.33 -35.83 -10.70
N PRO A 80 -1.02 -35.89 -9.53
CA PRO A 80 -2.35 -36.45 -9.50
C PRO A 80 -3.24 -35.63 -10.45
N PRO A 81 -4.24 -36.28 -11.10
CA PRO A 81 -5.15 -35.57 -11.98
C PRO A 81 -5.72 -34.36 -11.25
N ALA A 82 -5.96 -33.28 -12.00
CA ALA A 82 -6.36 -31.94 -11.51
C ALA A 82 -7.64 -31.88 -10.61
N SER A 83 -8.11 -33.02 -10.12
CA SER A 83 -9.29 -33.21 -9.27
C SER A 83 -8.99 -33.46 -7.77
N THR A 84 -7.69 -33.57 -7.37
CA THR A 84 -7.39 -33.66 -5.94
C THR A 84 -7.33 -32.26 -5.37
N PRO A 85 -8.26 -31.84 -4.48
CA PRO A 85 -8.18 -30.55 -3.84
C PRO A 85 -6.88 -30.47 -3.03
N LEU A 86 -6.05 -29.48 -3.26
CA LEU A 86 -4.97 -29.13 -2.33
C LEU A 86 -5.59 -29.06 -0.92
N PRO A 87 -4.85 -29.46 0.16
CA PRO A 87 -5.36 -29.39 1.53
C PRO A 87 -5.80 -27.96 1.94
N TYR A 88 -5.43 -26.97 1.17
CA TYR A 88 -5.90 -25.59 1.25
C TYR A 88 -6.41 -25.16 -0.13
N ALA A 89 -7.66 -25.49 -0.45
CA ALA A 89 -8.37 -24.81 -1.52
C ALA A 89 -8.63 -23.37 -1.03
N PRO A 90 -8.02 -22.36 -1.66
CA PRO A 90 -8.37 -20.98 -1.32
C PRO A 90 -9.89 -20.80 -1.46
N PRO A 91 -10.54 -20.07 -0.55
CA PRO A 91 -11.97 -19.90 -0.60
C PRO A 91 -12.38 -19.40 -1.98
N ALA A 92 -13.31 -20.11 -2.62
CA ALA A 92 -13.80 -19.84 -3.99
C ALA A 92 -14.61 -18.53 -4.10
N GLY A 93 -14.45 -17.62 -3.14
CA GLY A 93 -15.19 -16.37 -3.01
C GLY A 93 -14.29 -15.14 -2.95
N PRO A 94 -14.89 -13.95 -3.03
CA PRO A 94 -14.15 -12.70 -2.91
C PRO A 94 -13.45 -12.59 -1.56
N VAL A 95 -12.17 -12.25 -1.57
CA VAL A 95 -11.37 -12.04 -0.36
C VAL A 95 -11.56 -10.61 0.11
N ALA A 96 -12.16 -10.44 1.29
CA ALA A 96 -12.27 -9.14 1.92
C ALA A 96 -10.96 -8.75 2.63
N LEU A 97 -10.60 -7.48 2.55
CA LEU A 97 -9.55 -6.94 3.37
C LEU A 97 -9.98 -6.94 4.84
N ARG A 98 -9.05 -7.21 5.75
CA ARG A 98 -9.31 -7.18 7.20
C ARG A 98 -8.42 -6.18 7.88
N PHE A 99 -8.92 -5.55 8.92
CA PHE A 99 -8.16 -4.63 9.76
C PHE A 99 -8.16 -5.11 11.21
N THR A 100 -6.97 -5.43 11.74
CA THR A 100 -6.78 -6.00 13.08
C THR A 100 -6.38 -4.98 14.13
N GLY A 101 -6.08 -3.74 13.73
CA GLY A 101 -5.64 -2.69 14.63
C GLY A 101 -6.62 -2.40 15.77
N ARG A 102 -6.07 -2.13 16.96
CA ARG A 102 -6.80 -1.88 18.20
C ARG A 102 -6.73 -0.40 18.60
N PRO A 103 -7.85 0.22 19.03
CA PRO A 103 -7.86 1.63 19.40
C PRO A 103 -6.86 1.98 20.51
N GLY A 104 -6.72 1.16 21.55
CA GLY A 104 -5.81 1.41 22.68
C GLY A 104 -4.33 1.37 22.28
N GLU A 105 -3.94 0.48 21.37
CA GLU A 105 -2.58 0.40 20.84
C GLU A 105 -2.26 1.65 20.03
N TYR A 106 -3.19 2.02 19.14
CA TYR A 106 -3.00 3.19 18.30
C TYR A 106 -3.04 4.51 19.11
N PHE A 107 -3.85 4.58 20.18
CA PHE A 107 -3.87 5.72 21.07
C PHE A 107 -2.50 5.98 21.71
N ARG A 108 -1.81 4.92 22.19
CA ARG A 108 -0.45 5.04 22.76
C ARG A 108 0.55 5.58 21.73
N ILE A 109 0.47 5.09 20.50
CA ILE A 109 1.32 5.57 19.40
C ILE A 109 1.01 7.03 19.10
N TRP A 110 -0.28 7.37 19.00
CA TRP A 110 -0.75 8.69 18.63
C TRP A 110 -0.38 9.75 19.65
N ILE A 111 -0.63 9.51 20.94
CA ILE A 111 -0.35 10.49 21.99
C ILE A 111 1.15 10.81 22.10
N VAL A 112 2.00 9.79 22.04
CA VAL A 112 3.46 9.97 22.00
C VAL A 112 3.88 10.76 20.77
N ASN A 113 3.32 10.45 19.61
CA ASN A 113 3.61 11.17 18.37
C ASN A 113 3.18 12.64 18.45
N VAL A 114 2.03 12.94 19.05
CA VAL A 114 1.56 14.31 19.23
C VAL A 114 2.47 15.07 20.19
N CYS A 115 2.73 14.52 21.39
CA CYS A 115 3.59 15.16 22.38
C CYS A 115 4.99 15.45 21.82
N LEU A 116 5.64 14.46 21.20
CA LEU A 116 6.97 14.65 20.61
C LEU A 116 6.94 15.64 19.43
N SER A 117 5.89 15.65 18.63
CA SER A 117 5.79 16.60 17.52
C SER A 117 5.63 18.04 18.02
N VAL A 118 4.89 18.25 19.11
CA VAL A 118 4.74 19.58 19.75
C VAL A 118 6.06 20.02 20.37
N ILE A 119 6.71 19.17 21.18
CA ILE A 119 7.98 19.47 21.85
C ILE A 119 9.08 19.78 20.85
N THR A 120 9.12 19.07 19.72
CA THR A 120 10.16 19.26 18.69
C THR A 120 9.76 20.28 17.60
N LEU A 121 8.72 21.09 17.83
CA LEU A 121 8.20 22.08 16.86
C LEU A 121 7.97 21.47 15.46
N GLY A 122 7.46 20.23 15.42
CA GLY A 122 7.11 19.53 14.17
C GLY A 122 8.24 18.70 13.55
N ILE A 123 9.49 18.74 14.01
CA ILE A 123 10.59 17.93 13.49
C ILE A 123 10.27 16.44 13.61
N TYR A 124 9.75 16.01 14.77
CA TYR A 124 9.38 14.60 15.00
C TYR A 124 8.22 14.11 14.11
N SER A 125 7.48 15.00 13.47
CA SER A 125 6.34 14.63 12.62
C SER A 125 6.70 13.70 11.45
N ALA A 126 7.98 13.64 11.04
CA ALA A 126 8.46 12.66 10.05
C ALA A 126 8.40 11.23 10.62
N TRP A 127 8.89 11.02 11.85
CA TRP A 127 8.81 9.73 12.56
C TRP A 127 7.37 9.36 12.90
N ALA A 128 6.58 10.34 13.37
CA ALA A 128 5.16 10.16 13.65
C ALA A 128 4.39 9.64 12.42
N ASN A 129 4.66 10.20 11.24
CA ASN A 129 4.04 9.76 9.99
C ASN A 129 4.42 8.31 9.62
N VAL A 130 5.69 7.94 9.72
CA VAL A 130 6.16 6.58 9.44
C VAL A 130 5.58 5.60 10.44
N ARG A 131 5.61 5.89 11.76
CA ARG A 131 5.01 5.04 12.79
C ARG A 131 3.51 4.82 12.58
N ARG A 132 2.78 5.88 12.23
CA ARG A 132 1.37 5.79 11.88
C ARG A 132 1.15 4.86 10.69
N LYS A 133 1.87 5.07 9.59
CA LYS A 133 1.72 4.23 8.38
C LYS A 133 2.09 2.78 8.65
N ARG A 134 3.21 2.52 9.33
CA ARG A 134 3.61 1.15 9.71
C ARG A 134 2.53 0.46 10.53
N TYR A 135 1.91 1.16 11.48
CA TYR A 135 0.82 0.59 12.26
C TYR A 135 -0.39 0.22 11.39
N PHE A 136 -0.85 1.13 10.53
CA PHE A 136 -2.01 0.86 9.67
C PHE A 136 -1.71 -0.24 8.64
N TYR A 137 -0.58 -0.19 7.97
CA TYR A 137 -0.18 -1.20 6.99
C TYR A 137 -0.01 -2.58 7.64
N GLY A 138 0.74 -2.69 8.74
CA GLY A 138 0.95 -3.95 9.45
C GLY A 138 -0.31 -4.54 10.09
N ASN A 139 -1.38 -3.75 10.25
CA ASN A 139 -2.69 -4.21 10.71
C ASN A 139 -3.72 -4.35 9.58
N THR A 140 -3.34 -4.14 8.33
CA THR A 140 -4.18 -4.39 7.15
C THR A 140 -3.79 -5.73 6.56
N LEU A 141 -4.71 -6.68 6.55
CA LEU A 141 -4.53 -8.01 5.97
C LEU A 141 -5.33 -8.14 4.68
N LEU A 142 -4.70 -8.73 3.69
CA LEU A 142 -5.34 -9.26 2.50
C LEU A 142 -4.98 -10.73 2.43
N HIS A 143 -5.98 -11.60 2.44
CA HIS A 143 -5.73 -13.03 2.64
C HIS A 143 -4.95 -13.21 3.97
N ASP A 144 -3.87 -13.94 4.02
CA ASP A 144 -3.11 -14.23 5.25
C ASP A 144 -1.85 -13.37 5.43
N ALA A 145 -1.65 -12.35 4.58
CA ALA A 145 -0.48 -11.48 4.63
C ALA A 145 -0.83 -10.03 4.95
N THR A 146 0.07 -9.36 5.66
CA THR A 146 -0.04 -7.94 5.98
C THR A 146 0.68 -7.08 4.94
N PHE A 147 0.28 -5.83 4.86
CA PHE A 147 1.02 -4.82 4.13
C PHE A 147 2.17 -4.28 4.98
N GLU A 148 3.20 -3.78 4.32
CA GLU A 148 4.38 -3.20 4.97
C GLU A 148 4.64 -1.78 4.48
N TYR A 149 5.16 -0.94 5.38
CA TYR A 149 5.63 0.40 5.04
C TYR A 149 7.10 0.56 5.45
N LEU A 150 7.98 0.64 4.46
CA LEU A 150 9.44 0.51 4.59
C LEU A 150 10.18 1.84 4.65
N ALA A 151 9.48 2.99 4.56
CA ALA A 151 10.11 4.31 4.52
C ALA A 151 10.98 4.62 5.73
N ASP A 152 12.12 5.28 5.47
CA ASP A 152 12.98 5.87 6.50
C ASP A 152 12.47 7.27 6.88
N PRO A 153 12.18 7.53 8.16
CA PRO A 153 11.80 8.86 8.64
C PRO A 153 12.81 9.95 8.35
N LYS A 154 14.12 9.60 8.34
CA LYS A 154 15.21 10.57 8.06
C LYS A 154 15.14 11.07 6.62
N ALA A 155 14.82 10.21 5.65
CA ALA A 155 14.63 10.61 4.27
C ALA A 155 13.45 11.59 4.12
N ILE A 156 12.34 11.36 4.85
CA ILE A 156 11.19 12.26 4.86
C ILE A 156 11.57 13.62 5.47
N LEU A 157 12.32 13.62 6.59
CA LEU A 157 12.77 14.86 7.23
C LEU A 157 13.67 15.65 6.30
N LYS A 158 14.67 15.00 5.68
CA LYS A 158 15.57 15.63 4.70
C LYS A 158 14.79 16.29 3.57
N GLY A 159 13.82 15.57 2.98
CA GLY A 159 12.97 16.14 1.93
C GLY A 159 12.17 17.36 2.39
N ARG A 160 11.61 17.32 3.60
CA ARG A 160 10.87 18.47 4.18
C ARG A 160 11.78 19.67 4.44
N LEU A 161 12.99 19.44 4.99
CA LEU A 161 13.95 20.52 5.24
C LEU A 161 14.38 21.20 3.95
N ILE A 162 14.59 20.44 2.88
CA ILE A 162 14.91 21.01 1.56
C ILE A 162 13.74 21.87 1.07
N VAL A 163 12.49 21.39 1.14
CA VAL A 163 11.33 22.17 0.72
C VAL A 163 11.17 23.43 1.55
N VAL A 164 11.30 23.33 2.88
CA VAL A 164 11.24 24.49 3.77
C VAL A 164 12.35 25.48 3.48
N GLY A 165 13.59 25.00 3.27
CA GLY A 165 14.71 25.85 2.93
C GLY A 165 14.51 26.59 1.60
N VAL A 166 14.03 25.90 0.57
CA VAL A 166 13.70 26.52 -0.72
C VAL A 166 12.59 27.56 -0.58
N LEU A 167 11.52 27.25 0.17
CA LEU A 167 10.45 28.21 0.42
C LEU A 167 10.91 29.43 1.20
N LEU A 168 11.80 29.25 2.17
CA LEU A 168 12.38 30.35 2.95
C LEU A 168 13.26 31.25 2.09
N VAL A 169 14.11 30.67 1.24
CA VAL A 169 14.91 31.43 0.26
C VAL A 169 14.02 32.22 -0.67
N PHE A 170 12.96 31.61 -1.21
CA PHE A 170 12.00 32.31 -2.06
C PHE A 170 11.25 33.41 -1.32
N TYR A 171 10.87 33.18 -0.07
CA TYR A 171 10.23 34.20 0.75
C TYR A 171 11.14 35.43 0.96
N VAL A 172 12.42 35.20 1.31
CA VAL A 172 13.40 36.28 1.50
C VAL A 172 13.63 37.02 0.20
N LEU A 173 13.79 36.32 -0.92
CA LEU A 173 13.95 36.93 -2.24
C LEU A 173 12.73 37.75 -2.66
N ALA A 174 11.52 37.27 -2.36
CA ALA A 174 10.28 37.98 -2.63
C ALA A 174 10.22 39.31 -1.89
N GLN A 175 10.61 39.30 -0.60
CA GLN A 175 10.67 40.53 0.21
C GLN A 175 11.73 41.50 -0.33
N PHE A 176 12.89 40.98 -0.72
CA PHE A 176 13.99 41.79 -1.23
C PHE A 176 13.67 42.42 -2.59
N LEU A 177 13.10 41.63 -3.50
CA LEU A 177 12.77 42.06 -4.88
C LEU A 177 11.37 42.74 -4.97
N LYS A 178 10.64 42.81 -3.87
CA LYS A 178 9.25 43.34 -3.82
C LYS A 178 8.34 42.77 -4.91
N THR A 179 8.47 41.45 -5.20
CA THR A 179 7.74 40.78 -6.27
C THR A 179 7.10 39.48 -5.78
N ASN A 180 5.89 39.19 -6.26
CA ASN A 180 5.19 37.93 -5.99
C ASN A 180 5.45 36.84 -7.03
N PHE A 181 6.46 37.00 -7.89
CA PHE A 181 6.81 36.04 -8.94
C PHE A 181 7.09 34.63 -8.40
N PHE A 182 7.57 34.52 -7.17
CA PHE A 182 7.89 33.24 -6.52
C PHE A 182 6.67 32.33 -6.31
N GLY A 183 5.46 32.90 -6.23
CA GLY A 183 4.22 32.10 -6.21
C GLY A 183 4.05 31.29 -7.49
N ILE A 184 4.44 31.82 -8.63
CA ILE A 184 4.39 31.13 -9.93
C ILE A 184 5.40 29.98 -9.94
N VAL A 185 6.62 30.19 -9.43
CA VAL A 185 7.64 29.15 -9.34
C VAL A 185 7.17 27.98 -8.47
N TYR A 186 6.54 28.30 -7.32
CA TYR A 186 5.95 27.28 -6.44
C TYR A 186 4.86 26.49 -7.18
N LEU A 187 3.97 27.17 -7.89
CA LEU A 187 2.89 26.54 -8.66
C LEU A 187 3.44 25.58 -9.72
N VAL A 188 4.49 26.00 -10.43
CA VAL A 188 5.18 25.17 -11.43
C VAL A 188 5.90 23.97 -10.80
N ALA A 189 6.51 24.13 -9.62
CA ALA A 189 7.19 23.04 -8.92
C ALA A 189 6.24 22.00 -8.29
N LEU A 190 4.98 22.40 -8.00
CA LEU A 190 4.00 21.55 -7.30
C LEU A 190 3.77 20.18 -7.96
N PRO A 191 3.57 20.06 -9.29
CA PRO A 191 3.39 18.77 -9.95
C PRO A 191 4.59 17.83 -9.75
N TYR A 192 5.81 18.37 -9.81
CA TYR A 192 7.02 17.60 -9.59
C TYR A 192 7.06 17.02 -8.16
N VAL A 193 6.76 17.84 -7.16
CA VAL A 193 6.74 17.42 -5.76
C VAL A 193 5.69 16.33 -5.53
N VAL A 194 4.51 16.45 -6.14
CA VAL A 194 3.43 15.47 -6.01
C VAL A 194 3.81 14.14 -6.66
N ILE A 195 4.41 14.14 -7.86
CA ILE A 195 4.89 12.91 -8.52
C ILE A 195 5.96 12.23 -7.65
N LYS A 196 6.94 12.99 -7.15
CA LYS A 196 7.99 12.45 -6.27
C LYS A 196 7.42 11.87 -4.98
N ALA A 197 6.46 12.56 -4.35
CA ALA A 197 5.80 12.07 -3.14
C ALA A 197 4.98 10.79 -3.39
N ALA A 198 4.24 10.72 -4.52
CA ALA A 198 3.50 9.54 -4.91
C ALA A 198 4.43 8.35 -5.15
N ARG A 199 5.53 8.56 -5.89
CA ARG A 199 6.55 7.55 -6.13
C ARG A 199 7.20 7.08 -4.83
N PHE A 200 7.64 8.01 -3.98
CA PHE A 200 8.23 7.67 -2.67
C PHE A 200 7.29 6.81 -1.83
N ASN A 201 6.00 7.14 -1.78
CA ASN A 201 5.02 6.35 -1.04
C ASN A 201 4.84 4.95 -1.65
N ALA A 202 4.78 4.84 -2.99
CA ALA A 202 4.60 3.55 -3.66
C ALA A 202 5.78 2.60 -3.40
N ILE A 203 7.01 3.03 -3.67
CA ILE A 203 8.21 2.18 -3.52
C ILE A 203 8.47 1.77 -2.07
N ASN A 204 7.96 2.54 -1.10
CA ASN A 204 8.04 2.22 0.32
C ASN A 204 6.81 1.45 0.84
N SER A 205 5.89 1.08 -0.02
CA SER A 205 4.74 0.22 0.31
C SER A 205 4.97 -1.15 -0.31
N ALA A 206 4.81 -2.21 0.48
CA ALA A 206 4.99 -3.58 0.02
C ALA A 206 3.84 -4.47 0.50
N TYR A 207 3.61 -5.56 -0.21
CA TYR A 207 2.75 -6.66 0.15
C TYR A 207 3.43 -7.96 -0.25
N ARG A 208 3.55 -8.94 0.65
CA ARG A 208 4.28 -10.20 0.41
C ARG A 208 5.67 -9.97 -0.22
N ASN A 209 6.46 -9.04 0.34
CA ASN A 209 7.79 -8.62 -0.14
C ASN A 209 7.84 -7.97 -1.53
N VAL A 210 6.72 -7.84 -2.24
CA VAL A 210 6.65 -7.15 -3.54
C VAL A 210 6.26 -5.70 -3.33
N ARG A 211 7.07 -4.77 -3.84
CA ARG A 211 6.85 -3.33 -3.70
C ARG A 211 5.87 -2.81 -4.73
N PHE A 212 5.08 -1.82 -4.32
CA PHE A 212 4.31 -1.02 -5.26
C PHE A 212 5.23 -0.06 -6.03
N LYS A 213 4.85 0.24 -7.25
CA LYS A 213 5.55 1.17 -8.13
C LYS A 213 4.62 2.31 -8.53
N PHE A 214 5.18 3.50 -8.68
CA PHE A 214 4.50 4.64 -9.29
C PHE A 214 5.47 5.29 -10.27
N GLY A 215 5.09 5.31 -11.53
CA GLY A 215 5.95 5.84 -12.58
C GLY A 215 5.14 6.44 -13.70
N VAL A 216 5.46 7.68 -14.01
CA VAL A 216 4.92 8.35 -15.16
C VAL A 216 5.58 7.73 -16.39
N GLY A 217 4.82 6.90 -17.11
CA GLY A 217 5.31 6.24 -18.31
C GLY A 217 6.25 5.06 -18.05
N PHE A 218 5.86 4.13 -17.18
CA PHE A 218 6.61 2.91 -16.95
C PHE A 218 6.66 2.04 -18.22
N ASN A 219 7.82 2.00 -18.87
CA ASN A 219 8.20 0.95 -19.79
C ASN A 219 9.44 0.28 -19.21
N PRO A 220 9.39 -1.02 -18.89
CA PRO A 220 10.52 -1.74 -18.32
C PRO A 220 11.78 -1.71 -19.22
N GLN A 221 11.61 -1.47 -20.53
CA GLN A 221 12.69 -1.53 -21.52
C GLN A 221 13.42 -0.22 -21.81
N THR A 222 12.90 0.92 -21.40
CA THR A 222 13.42 2.24 -21.85
C THR A 222 13.83 3.18 -20.75
N GLY A 223 14.41 2.83 -19.67
CA GLY A 223 15.07 3.76 -18.74
C GLY A 223 14.38 5.12 -18.47
N PHE A 224 14.68 5.71 -17.36
CA PHE A 224 14.01 6.78 -16.63
C PHE A 224 13.94 8.20 -17.25
N LEU A 225 14.56 8.49 -18.39
CA LEU A 225 14.71 9.85 -18.93
C LEU A 225 14.00 10.10 -20.28
N SER A 226 13.04 9.30 -20.62
CA SER A 226 12.27 9.39 -21.86
C SER A 226 11.30 10.59 -21.86
N LYS A 227 10.88 11.02 -23.05
CA LYS A 227 9.79 11.99 -23.34
C LYS A 227 8.55 11.82 -22.43
N ARG A 228 8.29 10.63 -21.96
CA ARG A 228 7.21 10.26 -21.03
C ARG A 228 7.27 10.93 -19.64
N TYR A 229 8.44 11.35 -19.15
CA TYR A 229 8.50 12.12 -17.91
C TYR A 229 7.92 13.51 -18.07
N ILE A 230 8.16 14.13 -19.22
CA ILE A 230 7.61 15.45 -19.58
C ILE A 230 6.10 15.34 -19.77
N GLU A 231 5.61 14.29 -20.45
CA GLU A 231 4.19 14.03 -20.63
C GLU A 231 3.46 13.85 -19.28
N GLY A 232 4.04 13.10 -18.37
CA GLY A 232 3.46 12.93 -17.05
C GLY A 232 3.52 14.18 -16.19
N TYR A 233 4.56 14.98 -16.31
CA TYR A 233 4.62 16.29 -15.67
C TYR A 233 3.51 17.21 -16.22
N THR A 234 3.32 17.27 -17.52
CA THR A 234 2.24 18.06 -18.14
C THR A 234 0.86 17.54 -17.74
N GLN A 235 0.64 16.24 -17.73
CA GLN A 235 -0.61 15.66 -17.25
C GLN A 235 -0.84 16.01 -15.77
N THR A 236 0.17 15.86 -14.91
CA THR A 236 0.05 16.21 -13.48
C THR A 236 -0.23 17.70 -13.28
N SER A 237 0.40 18.57 -14.05
CA SER A 237 0.16 20.01 -13.99
C SER A 237 -1.28 20.37 -14.39
N GLN A 238 -1.84 19.67 -15.39
CA GLN A 238 -3.25 19.81 -15.77
C GLN A 238 -4.22 19.45 -14.64
N PHE A 239 -3.86 18.47 -13.76
CA PHE A 239 -4.74 18.12 -12.64
C PHE A 239 -4.54 19.00 -11.40
N LEU A 240 -3.37 19.55 -11.18
CA LEU A 240 -3.07 20.30 -9.98
C LEU A 240 -3.26 21.80 -10.15
N ILE A 241 -2.81 22.33 -11.29
CA ILE A 241 -2.80 23.78 -11.52
C ILE A 241 -4.11 24.23 -12.17
N LEU A 242 -4.48 23.57 -13.26
CA LEU A 242 -5.64 23.96 -14.05
C LEU A 242 -6.95 24.00 -13.24
N PRO A 243 -7.26 23.02 -12.36
CA PRO A 243 -8.48 23.07 -11.57
C PRO A 243 -8.54 24.21 -10.55
N ILE A 244 -7.40 24.68 -10.05
CA ILE A 244 -7.36 25.83 -9.12
C ILE A 244 -8.03 27.05 -9.76
N PHE A 245 -7.88 27.22 -11.07
CA PHE A 245 -8.47 28.33 -11.81
C PHE A 245 -9.82 27.97 -12.45
N LEU A 246 -9.92 26.79 -13.08
CA LEU A 246 -11.10 26.42 -13.86
C LEU A 246 -12.29 25.98 -13.03
N VAL A 247 -12.07 25.33 -11.86
CA VAL A 247 -13.19 24.89 -11.01
C VAL A 247 -13.97 26.09 -10.44
N PRO A 248 -13.35 27.13 -9.89
CA PRO A 248 -14.08 28.35 -9.47
C PRO A 248 -14.76 29.06 -10.64
N ILE A 249 -14.08 29.23 -11.77
CA ILE A 249 -14.64 29.91 -12.97
C ILE A 249 -15.89 29.19 -13.48
N THR A 250 -15.92 27.86 -13.41
CA THR A 250 -17.06 27.05 -13.85
C THR A 250 -18.06 26.75 -12.74
N LEU A 251 -17.98 27.47 -11.60
CA LEU A 251 -18.83 27.23 -10.42
C LEU A 251 -18.85 25.75 -9.97
N GLY A 252 -17.72 25.07 -10.10
CA GLY A 252 -17.58 23.66 -9.71
C GLY A 252 -18.01 22.65 -10.78
N MET A 253 -18.54 23.04 -11.94
CA MET A 253 -19.00 22.10 -12.96
C MET A 253 -17.89 21.20 -13.52
N LEU A 254 -16.63 21.66 -13.50
CA LEU A 254 -15.49 20.84 -13.95
C LEU A 254 -14.93 19.92 -12.84
N TYR A 255 -15.41 20.01 -11.60
CA TYR A 255 -14.89 19.20 -10.51
C TYR A 255 -15.08 17.68 -10.71
N PRO A 256 -16.22 17.17 -11.24
CA PRO A 256 -16.38 15.75 -11.57
C PRO A 256 -15.33 15.25 -12.56
N TYR A 257 -15.08 16.02 -13.63
CA TYR A 257 -14.05 15.70 -14.61
C TYR A 257 -12.65 15.66 -13.99
N TYR A 258 -12.33 16.66 -13.17
CA TYR A 258 -11.07 16.70 -12.44
C TYR A 258 -10.91 15.48 -11.51
N SER A 259 -11.94 15.14 -10.74
CA SER A 259 -11.94 13.99 -9.83
C SER A 259 -11.72 12.68 -10.57
N PHE A 260 -12.38 12.50 -11.72
CA PHE A 260 -12.17 11.35 -12.61
C PHE A 260 -10.72 11.27 -13.11
N ARG A 261 -10.21 12.35 -13.73
CA ARG A 261 -8.87 12.38 -14.34
C ARG A 261 -7.76 12.18 -13.30
N LYS A 262 -7.91 12.75 -12.11
CA LYS A 262 -6.98 12.54 -11.00
C LYS A 262 -6.88 11.06 -10.61
N ARG A 263 -8.02 10.36 -10.48
CA ARG A 263 -8.03 8.94 -10.13
C ARG A 263 -7.47 8.08 -11.24
N GLN A 264 -7.90 8.33 -12.47
CA GLN A 264 -7.36 7.68 -13.65
C GLN A 264 -5.84 7.81 -13.70
N PHE A 265 -5.33 9.04 -13.56
CA PHE A 265 -3.89 9.27 -13.57
C PHE A 265 -3.15 8.49 -12.48
N ILE A 266 -3.65 8.51 -11.23
CA ILE A 266 -3.00 7.82 -10.12
C ILE A 266 -2.97 6.30 -10.39
N LEU A 267 -4.08 5.72 -10.84
CA LEU A 267 -4.20 4.27 -11.04
C LEU A 267 -3.41 3.81 -12.28
N ASP A 268 -3.54 4.49 -13.40
CA ASP A 268 -2.83 4.15 -14.66
C ASP A 268 -1.30 4.23 -14.52
N HIS A 269 -0.81 5.00 -13.52
CA HIS A 269 0.63 5.10 -13.22
C HIS A 269 1.07 4.29 -12.00
N SER A 270 0.17 3.55 -11.40
CA SER A 270 0.45 2.65 -10.27
C SER A 270 0.57 1.21 -10.74
N ALA A 271 1.48 0.46 -10.12
CA ALA A 271 1.62 -0.97 -10.36
C ALA A 271 1.99 -1.69 -9.06
N TYR A 272 1.65 -2.96 -8.98
CA TYR A 272 2.12 -3.89 -7.96
C TYR A 272 3.12 -4.86 -8.63
N GLY A 273 4.38 -4.78 -8.22
CA GLY A 273 5.44 -5.47 -8.96
C GLY A 273 5.50 -4.99 -10.42
N ASN A 274 5.18 -5.86 -11.36
CA ASN A 274 5.13 -5.56 -12.79
C ASN A 274 3.70 -5.44 -13.34
N THR A 275 2.68 -5.69 -12.53
CA THR A 275 1.28 -5.62 -12.97
C THR A 275 0.70 -4.23 -12.72
N PRO A 276 0.24 -3.54 -13.76
CA PRO A 276 -0.36 -2.22 -13.64
C PRO A 276 -1.78 -2.31 -13.07
N PHE A 277 -2.17 -1.26 -12.34
CA PHE A 277 -3.57 -1.00 -12.08
C PHE A 277 -4.24 -0.43 -13.33
N THR A 278 -5.51 -0.73 -13.51
CA THR A 278 -6.34 -0.18 -14.58
C THR A 278 -7.60 0.45 -14.00
N PHE A 279 -8.11 1.48 -14.68
CA PHE A 279 -9.30 2.22 -14.28
C PHE A 279 -10.26 2.37 -15.46
N ASP A 280 -11.40 1.69 -15.41
CA ASP A 280 -12.36 1.59 -16.50
C ASP A 280 -13.65 2.43 -16.30
N ALA A 281 -13.68 3.32 -15.30
CA ALA A 281 -14.80 4.24 -15.11
C ALA A 281 -14.97 5.22 -16.27
N THR A 282 -16.17 5.68 -16.46
CA THR A 282 -16.48 6.72 -17.49
C THR A 282 -16.60 8.11 -16.87
N VAL A 283 -16.31 9.13 -17.66
CA VAL A 283 -16.51 10.53 -17.23
C VAL A 283 -17.98 10.77 -16.85
N GLY A 284 -18.92 10.19 -17.61
CA GLY A 284 -20.36 10.34 -17.37
C GLY A 284 -20.82 9.79 -16.02
N SER A 285 -20.24 8.67 -15.56
CA SER A 285 -20.56 8.10 -14.25
C SER A 285 -20.14 9.03 -13.09
N PHE A 286 -19.01 9.74 -13.24
CA PHE A 286 -18.60 10.77 -12.29
C PHE A 286 -19.53 11.98 -12.30
N TYR A 287 -19.90 12.48 -13.48
CA TYR A 287 -20.88 13.58 -13.55
C TYR A 287 -22.21 13.20 -12.91
N LEU A 288 -22.73 12.00 -13.14
CA LEU A 288 -23.96 11.53 -12.53
C LEU A 288 -23.84 11.43 -10.99
N ALA A 289 -22.71 10.91 -10.49
CA ALA A 289 -22.47 10.82 -9.05
C ALA A 289 -22.40 12.22 -8.42
N TYR A 290 -21.64 13.14 -9.02
CA TYR A 290 -21.52 14.50 -8.51
C TYR A 290 -22.79 15.35 -8.68
N PHE A 291 -23.60 15.08 -9.67
CA PHE A 291 -24.93 15.68 -9.78
C PHE A 291 -25.83 15.31 -8.59
N LYS A 292 -25.85 14.03 -8.20
CA LYS A 292 -26.57 13.56 -7.01
C LYS A 292 -25.98 14.18 -5.72
N ILE A 293 -24.65 14.30 -5.63
CA ILE A 293 -23.96 14.97 -4.51
C ILE A 293 -24.34 16.45 -4.43
N MET A 294 -24.44 17.14 -5.58
CA MET A 294 -24.88 18.54 -5.64
C MET A 294 -26.32 18.71 -5.18
N LEU A 295 -27.24 17.82 -5.60
CA LEU A 295 -28.63 17.86 -5.10
C LEU A 295 -28.71 17.69 -3.58
N LEU A 296 -27.91 16.74 -3.03
CA LEU A 296 -27.83 16.55 -1.57
C LEU A 296 -27.21 17.77 -0.87
N PHE A 297 -26.25 18.45 -1.50
CA PHE A 297 -25.67 19.68 -0.98
C PHE A 297 -26.68 20.83 -0.92
N LEU A 298 -27.51 20.97 -1.94
CA LEU A 298 -28.61 21.96 -1.93
C LEU A 298 -29.63 21.65 -0.83
N LEU A 299 -29.94 20.36 -0.63
CA LEU A 299 -30.79 19.93 0.49
C LEU A 299 -30.15 20.22 1.84
N PHE A 300 -28.84 20.01 1.95
CA PHE A 300 -28.06 20.39 3.15
C PHE A 300 -28.15 21.89 3.44
N LEU A 301 -27.99 22.75 2.43
CA LEU A 301 -28.11 24.20 2.59
C LEU A 301 -29.52 24.59 3.07
N ALA A 302 -30.54 24.09 2.38
CA ALA A 302 -31.94 24.35 2.77
C ALA A 302 -32.24 23.89 4.20
N GLY A 303 -31.85 22.67 4.57
CA GLY A 303 -32.03 22.14 5.91
C GLY A 303 -31.26 22.93 6.98
N SER A 304 -30.07 23.41 6.66
CA SER A 304 -29.27 24.26 7.57
C SER A 304 -29.94 25.60 7.84
N ILE A 305 -30.55 26.21 6.83
CA ILE A 305 -31.32 27.46 6.96
C ILE A 305 -32.56 27.22 7.81
N VAL A 306 -33.38 26.22 7.49
CA VAL A 306 -34.62 25.87 8.20
C VAL A 306 -34.37 25.58 9.68
N THR A 307 -33.26 24.97 10.02
CA THR A 307 -32.89 24.64 11.40
C THR A 307 -32.11 25.73 12.11
N PHE A 308 -32.05 26.95 11.56
CA PHE A 308 -31.26 28.06 12.09
C PHE A 308 -29.82 27.69 12.45
N GLY A 309 -29.21 26.85 11.62
CA GLY A 309 -27.82 26.39 11.77
C GLY A 309 -27.61 25.18 12.69
N ILE A 310 -28.59 24.75 13.49
CA ILE A 310 -28.44 23.58 14.36
C ILE A 310 -28.18 22.31 13.56
N GLY A 311 -28.80 22.19 12.39
CA GLY A 311 -28.65 21.06 11.47
C GLY A 311 -27.32 21.03 10.70
N VAL A 312 -26.48 22.04 10.76
CA VAL A 312 -25.27 22.14 9.93
C VAL A 312 -24.37 20.92 10.11
N LEU A 313 -24.07 20.53 11.36
CA LEU A 313 -23.19 19.40 11.63
C LEU A 313 -23.76 18.06 11.11
N PRO A 314 -24.96 17.61 11.49
CA PRO A 314 -25.50 16.34 11.01
C PRO A 314 -25.74 16.33 9.49
N PHE A 315 -26.21 17.40 8.89
CA PHE A 315 -26.37 17.50 7.45
C PHE A 315 -25.04 17.45 6.71
N TYR A 316 -24.00 18.14 7.21
CA TYR A 316 -22.65 18.07 6.65
C TYR A 316 -22.08 16.67 6.72
N ILE A 317 -22.25 15.96 7.83
CA ILE A 317 -21.81 14.58 8.00
C ILE A 317 -22.54 13.66 7.02
N LEU A 318 -23.84 13.85 6.83
CA LEU A 318 -24.61 13.08 5.85
C LEU A 318 -24.12 13.32 4.42
N PHE A 319 -23.89 14.58 4.05
CA PHE A 319 -23.33 14.96 2.76
C PHE A 319 -21.95 14.35 2.53
N ALA A 320 -21.04 14.48 3.49
CA ALA A 320 -19.70 13.89 3.40
C ALA A 320 -19.75 12.37 3.28
N SER A 321 -20.58 11.70 4.07
CA SER A 321 -20.75 10.24 4.05
C SER A 321 -21.32 9.74 2.72
N TYR A 322 -22.28 10.47 2.15
CA TYR A 322 -22.83 10.15 0.83
C TYR A 322 -21.75 10.30 -0.26
N ARG A 323 -21.02 11.42 -0.25
CA ARG A 323 -19.91 11.66 -1.18
C ARG A 323 -18.88 10.55 -1.11
N ASP A 324 -18.42 10.20 0.10
CA ASP A 324 -17.37 9.23 0.31
C ASP A 324 -17.83 7.82 -0.12
N ALA A 325 -19.08 7.43 0.21
CA ALA A 325 -19.65 6.19 -0.23
C ALA A 325 -19.84 6.14 -1.77
N ALA A 326 -20.41 7.18 -2.37
CA ALA A 326 -20.71 7.19 -3.81
C ALA A 326 -19.43 7.21 -4.66
N VAL A 327 -18.52 8.13 -4.35
CA VAL A 327 -17.24 8.26 -5.09
C VAL A 327 -16.31 7.10 -4.78
N GLY A 328 -16.31 6.58 -3.54
CA GLY A 328 -15.53 5.42 -3.14
C GLY A 328 -15.96 4.16 -3.90
N ARG A 329 -17.25 3.82 -3.87
CA ARG A 329 -17.79 2.67 -4.65
C ARG A 329 -17.46 2.81 -6.14
N LEU A 330 -17.81 3.96 -6.74
CA LEU A 330 -17.55 4.21 -8.15
C LEU A 330 -16.07 4.02 -8.50
N SER A 331 -15.17 4.40 -7.61
CA SER A 331 -13.74 4.29 -7.85
C SER A 331 -13.24 2.86 -7.73
N TRP A 332 -13.56 2.17 -6.64
CA TRP A 332 -13.06 0.83 -6.39
C TRP A 332 -13.66 -0.21 -7.32
N GLN A 333 -14.97 -0.13 -7.63
CA GLN A 333 -15.64 -1.06 -8.55
C GLN A 333 -15.12 -0.97 -9.99
N HIS A 334 -14.51 0.16 -10.35
CA HIS A 334 -13.89 0.36 -11.66
C HIS A 334 -12.35 0.28 -11.61
N THR A 335 -11.79 -0.23 -10.52
CA THR A 335 -10.35 -0.46 -10.39
C THR A 335 -10.06 -1.95 -10.52
N ALA A 336 -9.05 -2.30 -11.30
CA ALA A 336 -8.54 -3.65 -11.41
C ALA A 336 -7.02 -3.69 -11.31
N LEU A 337 -6.48 -4.82 -10.85
CA LEU A 337 -5.06 -5.14 -10.82
C LEU A 337 -4.84 -6.38 -11.69
N GLY A 338 -4.42 -6.18 -12.94
CA GLY A 338 -4.40 -7.25 -13.92
C GLY A 338 -5.80 -7.82 -14.14
N LYS A 339 -6.03 -9.08 -13.77
CA LYS A 339 -7.34 -9.75 -13.85
C LYS A 339 -8.18 -9.57 -12.58
N LEU A 340 -7.58 -9.14 -11.47
CA LEU A 340 -8.24 -9.02 -10.18
C LEU A 340 -9.06 -7.71 -10.13
N ARG A 341 -10.38 -7.83 -9.97
CA ARG A 341 -11.27 -6.68 -9.80
C ARG A 341 -11.57 -6.45 -8.33
N PHE A 342 -11.58 -5.16 -7.97
CA PHE A 342 -12.02 -4.75 -6.65
C PHE A 342 -13.54 -4.60 -6.63
N ASP A 343 -14.15 -4.97 -5.51
CA ASP A 343 -15.54 -4.62 -5.19
C ASP A 343 -15.59 -3.79 -3.92
N CYS A 344 -16.64 -2.96 -3.81
CA CYS A 344 -16.80 -2.02 -2.71
C CYS A 344 -18.27 -1.99 -2.25
N SER A 345 -18.48 -2.38 -1.01
CA SER A 345 -19.81 -2.50 -0.38
C SER A 345 -20.19 -1.33 0.55
N TRP A 346 -19.47 -0.20 0.49
CA TRP A 346 -19.71 0.94 1.39
C TRP A 346 -21.15 1.47 1.27
N LYS A 347 -21.83 1.60 2.40
CA LYS A 347 -23.20 2.13 2.49
C LYS A 347 -23.19 3.52 3.11
N THR A 348 -23.91 4.45 2.50
CA THR A 348 -24.01 5.84 2.97
C THR A 348 -24.48 5.92 4.42
N TRP A 349 -25.51 5.13 4.79
CA TRP A 349 -26.09 5.18 6.13
C TRP A 349 -25.16 4.68 7.22
N ASP A 350 -24.37 3.65 6.92
CA ASP A 350 -23.41 3.10 7.88
C ASP A 350 -22.22 4.07 8.07
N LEU A 351 -21.75 4.70 6.98
CA LEU A 351 -20.75 5.77 7.05
C LEU A 351 -21.29 7.00 7.81
N PHE A 352 -22.54 7.37 7.58
CA PHE A 352 -23.15 8.46 8.31
C PHE A 352 -23.17 8.22 9.83
N LYS A 353 -23.68 7.05 10.25
CA LYS A 353 -23.64 6.67 11.67
C LYS A 353 -22.23 6.66 12.24
N LEU A 354 -21.30 6.10 11.48
CA LEU A 354 -19.90 6.02 11.85
C LEU A 354 -19.29 7.42 12.06
N HIS A 355 -19.46 8.30 11.08
CA HIS A 355 -18.91 9.66 11.13
C HIS A 355 -19.62 10.53 12.19
N LEU A 356 -20.93 10.38 12.36
CA LEU A 356 -21.68 11.09 13.38
C LEU A 356 -21.18 10.74 14.79
N VAL A 357 -21.12 9.44 15.10
CA VAL A 357 -20.62 8.98 16.42
C VAL A 357 -19.17 9.39 16.64
N ASN A 358 -18.33 9.27 15.60
CA ASN A 358 -16.92 9.68 15.69
C ASN A 358 -16.78 11.19 15.92
N SER A 359 -17.54 12.01 15.19
CA SER A 359 -17.50 13.47 15.34
C SER A 359 -17.95 13.91 16.74
N LEU A 360 -19.05 13.35 17.24
CA LEU A 360 -19.50 13.62 18.60
C LEU A 360 -18.46 13.20 19.65
N ALA A 361 -17.91 11.98 19.52
CA ALA A 361 -16.88 11.50 20.44
C ALA A 361 -15.62 12.42 20.42
N ILE A 362 -15.18 12.87 19.26
CA ILE A 362 -14.03 13.78 19.12
C ILE A 362 -14.34 15.14 19.77
N ILE A 363 -15.52 15.69 19.51
CA ILE A 363 -15.93 17.01 20.08
C ILE A 363 -16.00 16.92 21.60
N PHE A 364 -16.72 15.95 22.16
CA PHE A 364 -16.89 15.82 23.61
C PHE A 364 -15.60 15.47 24.36
N THR A 365 -14.61 14.86 23.68
CA THR A 365 -13.32 14.53 24.29
C THR A 365 -12.20 15.50 23.92
N LEU A 366 -12.52 16.65 23.32
CA LEU A 366 -11.56 17.66 22.87
C LEU A 366 -10.44 17.05 22.01
N GLY A 367 -10.78 16.08 21.15
CA GLY A 367 -9.85 15.44 20.23
C GLY A 367 -9.18 14.14 20.74
N LEU A 368 -9.34 13.75 22.01
CA LEU A 368 -8.70 12.54 22.53
C LEU A 368 -9.21 11.25 21.87
N MET A 369 -10.42 11.25 21.30
CA MET A 369 -10.98 10.10 20.58
C MET A 369 -10.63 10.06 19.09
N VAL A 370 -9.75 10.93 18.58
CA VAL A 370 -9.26 10.89 17.21
C VAL A 370 -8.65 9.52 16.84
N PRO A 371 -7.79 8.89 17.66
CA PRO A 371 -7.24 7.56 17.35
C PRO A 371 -8.30 6.47 17.29
N TRP A 372 -9.28 6.51 18.19
CA TRP A 372 -10.40 5.56 18.19
C TRP A 372 -11.25 5.70 16.92
N ALA A 373 -11.57 6.93 16.53
CA ALA A 373 -12.31 7.22 15.32
C ALA A 373 -11.55 6.74 14.06
N ALA A 374 -10.24 6.98 13.99
CA ALA A 374 -9.40 6.56 12.87
C ALA A 374 -9.40 5.03 12.68
N ILE A 375 -9.32 4.25 13.77
CA ILE A 375 -9.39 2.79 13.73
C ILE A 375 -10.76 2.31 13.24
N ARG A 376 -11.85 2.94 13.68
CA ARG A 376 -13.21 2.58 13.26
C ARG A 376 -13.42 2.84 11.77
N VAL A 377 -12.96 4.00 11.28
CA VAL A 377 -13.04 4.34 9.85
C VAL A 377 -12.24 3.34 9.03
N ALA A 378 -10.95 3.13 9.37
CA ALA A 378 -10.10 2.18 8.65
C ALA A 378 -10.69 0.77 8.62
N ARG A 379 -11.25 0.31 9.75
CA ARG A 379 -11.91 -1.01 9.82
C ARG A 379 -13.11 -1.10 8.89
N TYR A 380 -13.98 -0.10 8.90
CA TYR A 380 -15.17 -0.08 8.03
C TYR A 380 -14.78 -0.03 6.55
N GLU A 381 -13.88 0.87 6.18
CA GLU A 381 -13.44 1.05 4.80
C GLU A 381 -12.79 -0.21 4.25
N LEU A 382 -11.86 -0.82 4.99
CA LEU A 382 -11.15 -2.01 4.55
C LEU A 382 -12.05 -3.25 4.51
N GLN A 383 -12.92 -3.45 5.50
CA GLN A 383 -13.87 -4.57 5.49
C GLN A 383 -14.90 -4.45 4.36
N GLY A 384 -15.18 -3.24 3.90
CA GLY A 384 -16.06 -2.99 2.76
C GLY A 384 -15.40 -3.18 1.40
N LEU A 385 -14.09 -3.48 1.36
CA LEU A 385 -13.34 -3.75 0.12
C LEU A 385 -13.04 -5.24 0.02
N SER A 386 -13.26 -5.80 -1.17
CA SER A 386 -12.91 -7.18 -1.49
C SER A 386 -12.30 -7.28 -2.88
N LEU A 387 -11.48 -8.32 -3.08
CA LEU A 387 -10.99 -8.70 -4.40
C LEU A 387 -11.75 -9.93 -4.86
N ALA A 388 -12.26 -9.90 -6.07
CA ALA A 388 -12.82 -11.08 -6.72
C ALA A 388 -11.68 -12.05 -7.05
N ALA A 389 -11.82 -13.32 -6.63
CA ALA A 389 -10.92 -14.45 -6.87
C ALA A 389 -9.64 -14.53 -6.00
N ALA A 390 -9.78 -15.18 -4.85
CA ALA A 390 -8.67 -15.49 -3.94
C ALA A 390 -7.59 -16.41 -4.57
N ALA A 391 -7.99 -17.39 -5.36
CA ALA A 391 -7.09 -18.33 -6.03
C ALA A 391 -6.09 -17.64 -6.98
N GLU A 392 -6.48 -16.50 -7.55
CA GLU A 392 -5.59 -15.72 -8.42
C GLU A 392 -4.57 -14.89 -7.65
N ILE A 393 -4.84 -14.53 -6.38
CA ILE A 393 -3.91 -13.72 -5.57
C ILE A 393 -2.63 -14.50 -5.26
N ASP A 394 -2.75 -15.79 -4.95
CA ASP A 394 -1.61 -16.63 -4.60
C ASP A 394 -0.76 -16.95 -5.81
N GLY A 395 -1.39 -17.32 -6.94
CA GLY A 395 -0.68 -17.52 -8.20
C GLY A 395 -0.04 -16.25 -8.74
N PHE A 396 -0.71 -15.11 -8.53
CA PHE A 396 -0.21 -13.80 -8.92
C PHE A 396 0.98 -13.35 -8.07
N ALA A 397 0.93 -13.55 -6.75
CA ALA A 397 2.02 -13.22 -5.84
C ALA A 397 3.24 -14.10 -6.07
N ALA A 398 3.06 -15.40 -6.35
CA ALA A 398 4.13 -16.33 -6.66
C ALA A 398 4.82 -15.98 -7.99
N ALA A 399 4.06 -15.70 -9.05
CA ALA A 399 4.59 -15.27 -10.33
C ALA A 399 5.36 -13.94 -10.25
N MET A 400 4.89 -13.02 -9.38
CA MET A 400 5.59 -11.75 -9.13
C MET A 400 6.89 -11.95 -8.36
N HIS A 401 6.92 -12.85 -7.39
CA HIS A 401 8.13 -13.15 -6.64
C HIS A 401 9.22 -13.76 -7.54
N GLU A 402 8.84 -14.68 -8.42
CA GLU A 402 9.73 -15.29 -9.40
C GLU A 402 10.28 -14.26 -10.41
N GLN A 403 9.45 -13.33 -10.90
CA GLN A 403 9.90 -12.27 -11.81
C GLN A 403 10.79 -11.22 -11.12
N VAL A 404 10.56 -10.91 -9.85
CA VAL A 404 11.36 -9.94 -9.09
C VAL A 404 12.72 -10.52 -8.74
N THR A 405 12.81 -11.79 -8.35
CA THR A 405 14.09 -12.49 -8.13
C THR A 405 14.87 -12.68 -9.42
N ALA A 406 14.22 -12.94 -10.55
CA ALA A 406 14.89 -13.10 -11.84
C ALA A 406 15.39 -11.79 -12.48
N THR A 407 14.78 -10.64 -12.14
CA THR A 407 15.10 -9.34 -12.79
C THR A 407 15.65 -8.27 -11.82
N GLY A 408 15.58 -8.51 -10.53
CA GLY A 408 15.66 -7.42 -9.53
C GLY A 408 17.00 -7.23 -8.84
N ASP A 409 17.80 -8.25 -8.70
CA ASP A 409 19.06 -8.12 -7.94
C ASP A 409 20.18 -7.45 -8.76
N GLU A 410 20.19 -7.64 -10.08
CA GLU A 410 21.26 -7.07 -10.93
C GLU A 410 21.03 -5.59 -11.31
N ALA A 411 19.80 -5.13 -11.43
CA ALA A 411 19.53 -3.75 -11.84
C ALA A 411 19.53 -2.74 -10.69
N GLY A 412 19.32 -3.18 -9.45
CA GLY A 412 19.28 -2.33 -8.26
C GLY A 412 20.69 -1.92 -7.78
N GLU A 413 21.65 -2.83 -7.88
CA GLU A 413 23.05 -2.58 -7.47
C GLU A 413 23.86 -1.82 -8.52
N LEU A 414 23.59 -1.99 -9.80
CA LEU A 414 24.30 -1.32 -10.90
C LEU A 414 23.89 0.15 -11.10
N LEU A 415 22.76 0.59 -10.58
CA LEU A 415 22.28 1.97 -10.63
C LEU A 415 22.27 2.64 -9.26
N GLY A 416 23.28 2.39 -8.45
CA GLY A 416 23.54 3.01 -7.15
C GLY A 416 23.69 4.54 -7.17
N PHE A 417 22.87 5.23 -7.95
CA PHE A 417 22.63 6.65 -7.80
C PHE A 417 21.52 6.87 -6.78
N ASP A 418 21.89 6.73 -5.53
CA ASP A 418 21.16 7.23 -4.38
C ASP A 418 21.15 8.77 -4.43
N PHE A 419 20.27 9.31 -5.27
CA PHE A 419 19.86 10.70 -5.09
C PHE A 419 18.94 10.72 -3.88
N GLY A 420 19.55 10.77 -2.71
CA GLY A 420 18.87 10.99 -1.44
C GLY A 420 18.19 12.35 -1.42
N LEU A 421 17.00 12.46 -2.01
CA LEU A 421 16.05 13.56 -1.87
C LEU A 421 14.73 13.03 -1.32
#